data_9a3ededdd07c090c846ab6919a869653
#
_entry.id   9a3ededdd07c090c846ab6919a869653
#
_cell.length_a   1.000
_cell.length_b   1.000
_cell.length_c   1.000
_cell.angle_alpha   90.00
_cell.angle_beta   90.00
_cell.angle_gamma   90.00
#
_symmetry.space_group_name_H-M   'P 1'
#
loop_
_entity.id
_entity.type
_entity.pdbx_description
1 polymer ?
#
loop_
_entity_poly.entity_id
_entity_poly.type
_entity_poly.pdbx_seq_one_letter_code
_entity_poly.pdbx_strand_id
1 'polypeptide(L)'
;MLNYDLKIGILPVRRWIKEPPKRIGIFQSDYAVENKRKCVKYIKERYTDAQTEFVDIDFLNDEGTLFLEEDCEKVVKYFKDSGINALFVVNCNFGMENVVGRVAGELNLPT
;
A
#
# COMPACT_ATOMS: atom_id res chain seq x y z
N MET A 1 -18.64 0.83 -26.83
CA MET A 1 -18.41 0.29 -25.49
C MET A 1 -17.07 0.77 -24.96
N LEU A 2 -17.11 1.40 -23.80
CA LEU A 2 -15.89 1.94 -23.20
C LEU A 2 -15.13 0.80 -22.51
N ASN A 3 -13.94 0.53 -22.98
CA ASN A 3 -13.03 -0.41 -22.32
C ASN A 3 -12.08 0.37 -21.42
N TYR A 4 -12.29 0.27 -20.12
CA TYR A 4 -11.38 0.85 -19.15
C TYR A 4 -10.42 -0.23 -18.67
N ASP A 5 -9.14 0.01 -18.91
CA ASP A 5 -8.12 -0.74 -18.20
C ASP A 5 -7.92 -0.08 -16.84
N LEU A 6 -8.35 -0.76 -15.81
CA LEU A 6 -8.26 -0.24 -14.45
C LEU A 6 -6.96 -0.74 -13.81
N LYS A 7 -6.07 0.20 -13.48
CA LYS A 7 -4.85 -0.08 -12.74
C LYS A 7 -4.99 0.48 -11.33
N ILE A 8 -5.01 -0.41 -10.36
CA ILE A 8 -5.18 -0.04 -8.96
C ILE A 8 -3.85 -0.22 -8.24
N GLY A 9 -3.32 0.87 -7.69
CA GLY A 9 -2.16 0.79 -6.81
C GLY A 9 -2.57 0.27 -5.44
N ILE A 10 -1.87 -0.74 -4.94
CA ILE A 10 -2.09 -1.24 -3.59
C ILE A 10 -1.01 -0.65 -2.70
N LEU A 11 -1.42 0.09 -1.69
CA LEU A 11 -0.54 0.76 -0.74
C LEU A 11 -0.71 0.14 0.65
N PRO A 12 0.06 -0.89 0.98
CA PRO A 12 0.08 -1.41 2.34
C PRO A 12 0.88 -0.47 3.23
N VAL A 13 0.30 -0.05 4.35
CA VAL A 13 0.96 0.82 5.32
C VAL A 13 0.92 0.17 6.68
N ARG A 14 1.96 0.43 7.48
CA ARG A 14 1.99 -0.01 8.87
C ARG A 14 2.54 1.10 9.75
N ARG A 15 2.17 1.06 11.02
CA ARG A 15 2.74 1.99 11.99
C ARG A 15 4.15 1.55 12.34
N TRP A 16 5.05 2.51 12.36
CA TRP A 16 6.42 2.31 12.77
C TRP A 16 6.69 3.10 14.04
N ILE A 17 7.33 2.43 15.01
CA ILE A 17 7.72 3.05 16.26
C ILE A 17 9.24 3.02 16.32
N LYS A 18 9.85 4.22 16.42
CA LYS A 18 11.29 4.39 16.30
C LYS A 18 12.07 3.61 17.38
N GLU A 19 11.60 3.65 18.61
CA GLU A 19 12.27 3.01 19.74
C GLU A 19 11.29 2.23 20.60
N PRO A 20 10.77 1.13 20.11
CA PRO A 20 9.87 0.33 20.93
C PRO A 20 10.67 -0.45 21.98
N PRO A 21 10.26 -0.43 23.24
CA PRO A 21 10.93 -1.22 24.27
C PRO A 21 10.84 -2.73 23.98
N LYS A 22 9.69 -3.21 23.59
CA LYS A 22 9.46 -4.55 23.02
C LYS A 22 8.27 -4.46 22.12
N ARG A 23 8.40 -5.02 20.92
CA ARG A 23 7.29 -5.05 19.98
C ARG A 23 6.48 -6.31 20.24
N ILE A 24 5.28 -6.11 20.78
CA ILE A 24 4.38 -7.20 21.10
C ILE A 24 3.07 -6.97 20.36
N GLY A 25 2.51 -8.04 19.79
CA GLY A 25 1.20 -8.01 19.15
C GLY A 25 1.18 -7.18 17.87
N ILE A 26 0.21 -6.29 17.76
CA ILE A 26 -0.07 -5.56 16.53
C ILE A 26 1.05 -4.62 16.07
N PHE A 27 1.99 -4.29 16.95
CA PHE A 27 3.12 -3.43 16.60
C PHE A 27 4.30 -4.19 16.03
N GLN A 28 4.25 -5.50 16.00
CA GLN A 28 5.30 -6.30 15.39
C GLN A 28 5.21 -6.25 13.87
N SER A 29 6.38 -6.20 13.22
CA SER A 29 6.46 -6.25 11.76
C SER A 29 5.80 -7.50 11.20
N ASP A 30 6.02 -8.65 11.85
CA ASP A 30 5.45 -9.92 11.41
C ASP A 30 3.92 -9.89 11.37
N TYR A 31 3.30 -9.25 12.34
CA TYR A 31 1.85 -9.09 12.38
C TYR A 31 1.36 -8.27 11.17
N ALA A 32 2.05 -7.16 10.90
CA ALA A 32 1.68 -6.29 9.78
C ALA A 32 1.88 -6.99 8.44
N VAL A 33 2.98 -7.71 8.27
CA VAL A 33 3.27 -8.45 7.04
C VAL A 33 2.22 -9.54 6.80
N GLU A 34 1.82 -10.26 7.84
CA GLU A 34 0.79 -11.29 7.71
C GLU A 34 -0.55 -10.69 7.34
N ASN A 35 -0.93 -9.57 7.95
CA ASN A 35 -2.17 -8.87 7.60
C ASN A 35 -2.12 -8.33 6.17
N LYS A 36 -0.99 -7.75 5.77
CA LYS A 36 -0.79 -7.32 4.39
C LYS A 36 -1.04 -8.46 3.42
N ARG A 37 -0.40 -9.60 3.66
CA ARG A 37 -0.49 -10.76 2.78
C ARG A 37 -1.93 -11.24 2.63
N LYS A 38 -2.64 -11.34 3.74
CA LYS A 38 -4.04 -11.76 3.73
C LYS A 38 -4.94 -10.79 3.00
N CYS A 39 -4.79 -9.49 3.26
CA CYS A 39 -5.62 -8.47 2.65
C CYS A 39 -5.35 -8.34 1.16
N VAL A 40 -4.08 -8.31 0.76
CA VAL A 40 -3.71 -8.19 -0.65
C VAL A 40 -4.18 -9.40 -1.43
N LYS A 41 -4.00 -10.60 -0.88
CA LYS A 41 -4.50 -11.82 -1.51
C LYS A 41 -6.00 -11.78 -1.70
N TYR A 42 -6.74 -11.38 -0.67
CA TYR A 42 -8.20 -11.26 -0.74
C TYR A 42 -8.63 -10.27 -1.80
N ILE A 43 -8.00 -9.10 -1.86
CA ILE A 43 -8.33 -8.07 -2.84
C ILE A 43 -8.09 -8.59 -4.26
N LYS A 44 -6.93 -9.19 -4.49
CA LYS A 44 -6.58 -9.70 -5.81
C LYS A 44 -7.51 -10.82 -6.25
N GLU A 45 -7.84 -11.74 -5.36
CA GLU A 45 -8.73 -12.85 -5.69
C GLU A 45 -10.16 -12.40 -5.97
N ARG A 46 -10.64 -11.42 -5.21
CA ARG A 46 -12.03 -11.00 -5.29
C ARG A 46 -12.30 -10.03 -6.43
N TYR A 47 -11.35 -9.16 -6.74
CA TYR A 47 -11.58 -8.06 -7.67
C TYR A 47 -10.78 -8.17 -8.98
N THR A 48 -10.01 -9.23 -9.15
CA THR A 48 -9.28 -9.44 -10.39
C THR A 48 -10.23 -9.87 -11.49
N ASP A 49 -10.20 -9.17 -12.61
CA ASP A 49 -10.89 -9.54 -13.84
C ASP A 49 -9.99 -9.18 -15.04
N ALA A 50 -10.49 -9.38 -16.25
CA ALA A 50 -9.70 -9.16 -17.46
C ALA A 50 -9.31 -7.70 -17.69
N GLN A 51 -9.93 -6.74 -16.98
CA GLN A 51 -9.73 -5.32 -17.16
C GLN A 51 -9.09 -4.64 -15.94
N THR A 52 -8.81 -5.40 -14.89
CA THR A 52 -8.25 -4.86 -13.65
C THR A 52 -6.86 -5.40 -13.43
N GLU A 53 -5.90 -4.49 -13.26
CA GLU A 53 -4.52 -4.80 -12.94
C GLU A 53 -4.18 -4.17 -11.58
N PHE A 54 -3.44 -4.90 -10.77
CA PHE A 54 -2.97 -4.39 -9.47
C PHE A 54 -1.48 -4.11 -9.52
N VAL A 55 -1.09 -2.97 -8.99
CA VAL A 55 0.32 -2.57 -8.87
C VAL A 55 0.65 -2.46 -7.39
N ASP A 56 1.59 -3.26 -6.92
CA ASP A 56 2.03 -3.25 -5.52
C ASP A 56 3.36 -2.52 -5.35
N ILE A 57 3.82 -2.44 -4.09
CA ILE A 57 5.07 -1.77 -3.76
C ILE A 57 6.10 -2.74 -3.16
N ASP A 58 6.10 -3.98 -3.63
CA ASP A 58 7.02 -5.00 -3.10
C ASP A 58 8.50 -4.65 -3.32
N PHE A 59 8.79 -3.77 -4.27
CA PHE A 59 10.15 -3.29 -4.50
C PHE A 59 10.72 -2.44 -3.36
N LEU A 60 9.85 -1.85 -2.54
CA LEU A 60 10.21 -0.79 -1.59
C LEU A 60 11.11 -1.30 -0.47
N ASN A 61 10.77 -2.45 0.08
CA ASN A 61 11.53 -3.11 1.14
C ASN A 61 11.12 -4.57 1.21
N ASP A 62 11.72 -5.32 2.12
CA ASP A 62 11.46 -6.76 2.27
C ASP A 62 9.99 -7.07 2.60
N GLU A 63 9.32 -6.15 3.26
CA GLU A 63 7.92 -6.33 3.65
C GLU A 63 6.94 -5.92 2.56
N GLY A 64 7.33 -5.01 1.67
CA GLY A 64 6.42 -4.39 0.73
C GLY A 64 5.38 -3.50 1.41
N THR A 65 5.75 -2.81 2.49
CA THR A 65 4.88 -1.89 3.23
C THR A 65 5.52 -0.53 3.35
N LEU A 66 4.69 0.52 3.36
CA LEU A 66 5.15 1.89 3.58
C LEU A 66 5.00 2.26 5.05
N PHE A 67 6.08 2.70 5.68
CA PHE A 67 6.07 3.15 7.07
C PHE A 67 7.01 4.33 7.35
N LEU A 68 7.85 4.69 6.39
CA LEU A 68 8.78 5.80 6.53
C LEU A 68 8.38 6.94 5.60
N GLU A 69 8.35 8.15 6.12
CA GLU A 69 8.01 9.32 5.31
C GLU A 69 8.99 9.53 4.15
N GLU A 70 10.25 9.20 4.36
CA GLU A 70 11.28 9.33 3.32
C GLU A 70 11.05 8.42 2.12
N ASP A 71 10.25 7.37 2.28
CA ASP A 71 9.93 6.45 1.18
C ASP A 71 8.72 6.90 0.35
N CYS A 72 8.00 7.93 0.79
CA CYS A 72 6.80 8.40 0.09
C CYS A 72 7.08 8.82 -1.35
N GLU A 73 8.17 9.54 -1.58
CA GLU A 73 8.52 10.00 -2.93
C GLU A 73 8.76 8.83 -3.88
N LYS A 74 9.42 7.79 -3.41
CA LYS A 74 9.67 6.58 -4.20
C LYS A 74 8.37 5.91 -4.61
N VAL A 75 7.44 5.81 -3.67
CA VAL A 75 6.13 5.19 -3.91
C VAL A 75 5.30 6.02 -4.88
N VAL A 76 5.26 7.34 -4.68
CA VAL A 76 4.52 8.24 -5.56
C VAL A 76 5.05 8.15 -6.98
N LYS A 77 6.36 8.21 -7.15
CA LYS A 77 6.99 8.11 -8.47
C LYS A 77 6.67 6.79 -9.14
N TYR A 78 6.80 5.70 -8.40
CA TYR A 78 6.53 4.36 -8.92
C TYR A 78 5.09 4.22 -9.41
N PHE A 79 4.13 4.70 -8.62
CA PHE A 79 2.72 4.66 -9.00
C PHE A 79 2.42 5.54 -10.21
N LYS A 80 3.02 6.73 -10.27
CA LYS A 80 2.86 7.60 -11.44
C LYS A 80 3.43 6.97 -12.71
N ASP A 81 4.62 6.39 -12.60
CA ASP A 81 5.27 5.73 -13.73
C ASP A 81 4.51 4.49 -14.18
N SER A 82 3.82 3.84 -13.26
CA SER A 82 2.99 2.66 -13.55
C SER A 82 1.64 3.02 -14.16
N GLY A 83 1.23 4.28 -14.08
CA GLY A 83 -0.02 4.75 -14.68
C GLY A 83 -1.27 4.26 -13.96
N ILE A 84 -1.26 4.19 -12.62
CA ILE A 84 -2.42 3.76 -11.87
C ILE A 84 -3.57 4.76 -11.98
N ASN A 85 -4.81 4.27 -11.90
CA ASN A 85 -6.03 5.07 -11.97
C ASN A 85 -6.66 5.31 -10.61
N ALA A 86 -6.37 4.44 -9.65
CA ALA A 86 -6.93 4.51 -8.31
C ALA A 86 -5.93 3.94 -7.30
N LEU A 87 -6.12 4.29 -6.05
CA LEU A 87 -5.26 3.83 -4.96
C LEU A 87 -6.10 3.11 -3.91
N PHE A 88 -5.65 1.93 -3.52
CA PHE A 88 -6.27 1.15 -2.45
C PHE A 88 -5.29 1.08 -1.28
N VAL A 89 -5.65 1.72 -0.18
CA VAL A 89 -4.82 1.74 1.03
C VAL A 89 -5.18 0.57 1.92
N VAL A 90 -4.18 -0.21 2.30
CA VAL A 90 -4.34 -1.35 3.22
C VAL A 90 -3.64 -1.02 4.52
N ASN A 91 -4.40 -0.81 5.59
CA ASN A 91 -3.85 -0.59 6.92
C ASN A 91 -3.54 -1.96 7.55
N CYS A 92 -2.27 -2.29 7.61
CA CYS A 92 -1.83 -3.61 8.10
C CYS A 92 -1.85 -3.70 9.63
N ASN A 93 -1.80 -2.53 10.28
CA ASN A 93 -2.05 -2.34 11.71
C ASN A 93 -2.71 -0.97 11.88
N PHE A 94 -2.25 -0.12 12.78
CA PHE A 94 -2.86 1.22 12.92
C PHE A 94 -2.53 2.19 11.78
N GLY A 95 -1.61 1.82 10.89
CA GLY A 95 -1.22 2.67 9.78
C GLY A 95 -0.38 3.88 10.19
N MET A 96 -0.01 4.68 9.19
CA MET A 96 0.73 5.93 9.38
C MET A 96 0.01 7.01 8.59
N GLU A 97 -0.80 7.79 9.26
CA GLU A 97 -1.69 8.77 8.62
C GLU A 97 -0.93 9.79 7.79
N ASN A 98 0.23 10.25 8.26
CA ASN A 98 1.05 11.21 7.54
C ASN A 98 1.55 10.68 6.20
N VAL A 99 2.00 9.42 6.13
CA VAL A 99 2.47 8.85 4.87
C VAL A 99 1.32 8.59 3.90
N VAL A 100 0.18 8.10 4.42
CA VAL A 100 -1.01 7.89 3.60
C VAL A 100 -1.51 9.21 3.01
N GLY A 101 -1.64 10.24 3.84
CA GLY A 101 -2.09 11.56 3.40
C GLY A 101 -1.17 12.16 2.36
N ARG A 102 0.14 12.01 2.52
CA ARG A 102 1.10 12.52 1.55
C ARG A 102 1.01 11.81 0.21
N VAL A 103 1.02 10.48 0.21
CA VAL A 103 0.96 9.70 -1.03
C VAL A 103 -0.36 9.95 -1.75
N ALA A 104 -1.48 9.85 -1.06
CA ALA A 104 -2.79 10.07 -1.66
C ALA A 104 -2.95 11.49 -2.19
N GLY A 105 -2.47 12.49 -1.45
CA GLY A 105 -2.53 13.88 -1.85
C GLY A 105 -1.70 14.17 -3.10
N GLU A 106 -0.49 13.65 -3.17
CA GLU A 106 0.40 13.87 -4.32
C GLU A 106 -0.07 13.13 -5.57
N LEU A 107 -0.66 11.95 -5.42
CA LEU A 107 -1.22 11.20 -6.55
C LEU A 107 -2.52 11.80 -7.06
N ASN A 108 -3.32 12.36 -6.17
CA ASN A 108 -4.61 12.99 -6.50
C ASN A 108 -5.52 12.08 -7.32
N LEU A 109 -5.63 10.83 -6.91
CA LEU A 109 -6.47 9.81 -7.53
C LEU A 109 -7.56 9.35 -6.55
N PRO A 110 -8.63 8.74 -7.03
CA PRO A 110 -9.60 8.07 -6.15
C PRO A 110 -8.89 7.08 -5.22
N THR A 111 -9.18 7.18 -3.95
CA THR A 111 -8.49 6.41 -2.92
C THR A 111 -9.50 5.75 -1.98
#